data_cb762aec760c74d10060315ba0d4fd0c
#
_entry.id   cb762aec760c74d10060315ba0d4fd0c
#
_cell.length_a   1.000
_cell.length_b   1.000
_cell.length_c   1.000
_cell.angle_alpha   90.00
_cell.angle_beta   90.00
_cell.angle_gamma   90.00
#
_symmetry.space_group_name_H-M   'P 1'
#
loop_
_entity.id
_entity.type
_entity.pdbx_description
1 polymer ?
#
loop_
_entity_poly.entity_id
_entity_poly.type
_entity_poly.pdbx_seq_one_letter_code
_entity_poly.pdbx_strand_id
1 'polypeptide(L)'
;MDNDINQLIDALLKKQTSLGRVYFAGETRSPAEPVVQVDFPRLNILLDGQLRDQALGDNAPPLETHDVLYIPGDSWNCPQWQAPCLLLSILFAKQQLECSLQRWNGKTIAVVEKLQALRRGPRVGSFLLQALNEIRMQPQEQQTARSIVISLLSHCHDLLGSQA
;
A
#
# COMPACT_ATOMS: atom_id res chain seq x y z
N MET A 1 14.53 -2.69 17.12
CA MET A 1 14.83 -1.57 16.23
C MET A 1 13.59 -0.73 16.00
N ASP A 2 13.77 0.55 16.09
CA ASP A 2 12.67 1.51 16.16
C ASP A 2 11.90 1.68 14.86
N ASN A 3 12.41 1.14 13.74
CA ASN A 3 11.78 1.22 12.42
C ASN A 3 11.16 -0.10 11.96
N ASP A 4 10.80 -0.94 12.91
CA ASP A 4 10.10 -2.18 12.57
C ASP A 4 8.79 -1.86 11.84
N ILE A 5 8.64 -2.41 10.65
CA ILE A 5 7.43 -2.25 9.84
C ILE A 5 6.20 -2.65 10.66
N ASN A 6 6.30 -3.71 11.45
CA ASN A 6 5.18 -4.14 12.27
C ASN A 6 4.79 -3.12 13.34
N GLN A 7 5.76 -2.40 13.89
CA GLN A 7 5.48 -1.30 14.82
C GLN A 7 4.79 -0.12 14.12
N LEU A 8 5.19 0.17 12.88
CA LEU A 8 4.55 1.23 12.10
C LEU A 8 3.09 0.86 11.76
N ILE A 9 2.84 -0.39 11.41
CA ILE A 9 1.49 -0.87 11.18
C ILE A 9 0.66 -0.77 12.46
N ASP A 10 1.22 -1.19 13.60
CA ASP A 10 0.56 -1.08 14.90
C ASP A 10 0.19 0.37 15.23
N ALA A 11 1.09 1.31 14.94
CA ALA A 11 0.83 2.73 15.15
C ALA A 11 -0.34 3.22 14.28
N LEU A 12 -0.40 2.78 13.02
CA LEU A 12 -1.52 3.11 12.14
C LEU A 12 -2.84 2.54 12.67
N LEU A 13 -2.81 1.32 13.19
CA LEU A 13 -4.00 0.67 13.74
C LEU A 13 -4.51 1.37 15.00
N LYS A 14 -3.62 1.83 15.85
CA LYS A 14 -4.00 2.56 17.08
C LYS A 14 -4.65 3.89 16.78
N LYS A 15 -4.30 4.50 15.66
CA LYS A 15 -4.85 5.80 15.22
C LYS A 15 -5.69 5.59 13.96
N GLN A 16 -6.68 4.72 14.03
CA GLN A 16 -7.51 4.36 12.87
C GLN A 16 -8.14 5.57 12.19
N THR A 17 -8.48 6.61 12.95
CA THR A 17 -9.06 7.83 12.42
C THR A 17 -8.07 8.68 11.63
N SER A 18 -6.77 8.39 11.73
CA SER A 18 -5.74 9.15 11.01
C SER A 18 -5.50 8.63 9.60
N LEU A 19 -6.07 7.48 9.23
CA LEU A 19 -5.93 6.97 7.87
C LEU A 19 -6.66 7.91 6.91
N GLY A 20 -5.97 8.31 5.86
CA GLY A 20 -6.48 9.29 4.90
C GLY A 20 -7.39 8.66 3.84
N ARG A 21 -7.37 9.26 2.66
CA ARG A 21 -8.17 8.79 1.54
C ARG A 21 -7.59 7.50 0.96
N VAL A 22 -8.47 6.56 0.58
CA VAL A 22 -8.08 5.38 -0.16
C VAL A 22 -8.27 5.66 -1.65
N TYR A 23 -7.17 5.64 -2.39
CA TYR A 23 -7.17 5.76 -3.84
C TYR A 23 -7.04 4.38 -4.47
N PHE A 24 -7.55 4.26 -5.68
CA PHE A 24 -7.49 3.02 -6.44
C PHE A 24 -6.78 3.28 -7.75
N ALA A 25 -5.80 2.45 -8.08
CA ALA A 25 -5.11 2.53 -9.36
C ALA A 25 -6.14 2.37 -10.48
N GLY A 26 -6.04 3.24 -11.47
CA GLY A 26 -6.92 3.22 -12.62
C GLY A 26 -6.59 2.08 -13.58
N GLU A 27 -7.28 2.06 -14.71
CA GLU A 27 -7.03 1.08 -15.74
C GLU A 27 -5.60 1.17 -16.26
N THR A 28 -5.10 0.01 -16.62
CA THR A 28 -3.75 -0.21 -17.06
C THR A 28 -3.49 0.38 -18.44
N ARG A 29 -3.15 1.67 -18.49
CA ARG A 29 -2.40 2.13 -19.65
C ARG A 29 -0.93 1.82 -19.40
N SER A 30 -0.26 1.33 -20.44
CA SER A 30 1.19 1.24 -20.39
C SER A 30 1.75 2.63 -20.08
N PRO A 31 2.49 2.81 -18.99
CA PRO A 31 3.05 4.10 -18.66
C PRO A 31 4.10 4.54 -19.69
N ALA A 32 4.32 5.84 -19.78
CA ALA A 32 5.30 6.41 -20.70
C ALA A 32 6.74 6.03 -20.32
N GLU A 33 6.98 5.73 -19.06
CA GLU A 33 8.29 5.34 -18.53
C GLU A 33 8.34 3.85 -18.20
N PRO A 34 9.53 3.22 -18.22
CA PRO A 34 9.65 1.81 -17.82
C PRO A 34 9.25 1.64 -16.37
N VAL A 35 8.22 0.84 -16.15
CA VAL A 35 7.76 0.46 -14.81
C VAL A 35 7.52 -1.04 -14.78
N VAL A 36 7.49 -1.59 -13.60
CA VAL A 36 7.23 -3.01 -13.40
C VAL A 36 5.73 -3.22 -13.22
N GLN A 37 5.16 -4.09 -14.05
CA GLN A 37 3.80 -4.58 -13.81
C GLN A 37 3.80 -5.48 -12.60
N VAL A 38 2.81 -5.32 -11.73
CA VAL A 38 2.70 -6.08 -10.50
C VAL A 38 1.63 -7.16 -10.70
N ASP A 39 2.03 -8.42 -10.59
CA ASP A 39 1.10 -9.55 -10.80
C ASP A 39 0.14 -9.75 -9.62
N PHE A 40 0.48 -9.20 -8.47
CA PHE A 40 -0.28 -9.39 -7.24
C PHE A 40 -0.73 -8.05 -6.67
N PRO A 41 -1.84 -8.03 -5.88
CA PRO A 41 -2.31 -6.79 -5.27
C PRO A 41 -1.28 -6.17 -4.32
N ARG A 42 -1.31 -4.84 -4.26
CA ARG A 42 -0.38 -4.06 -3.45
C ARG A 42 -1.11 -2.92 -2.75
N LEU A 43 -0.74 -2.67 -1.50
CA LEU A 43 -1.10 -1.45 -0.78
C LEU A 43 0.15 -0.58 -0.64
N ASN A 44 0.05 0.67 -1.06
CA ASN A 44 1.05 1.69 -0.79
C ASN A 44 0.45 2.68 0.20
N ILE A 45 1.11 2.87 1.33
CA ILE A 45 0.68 3.81 2.38
C ILE A 45 1.76 4.85 2.56
N LEU A 46 1.42 6.11 2.32
CA LEU A 46 2.36 7.20 2.50
C LEU A 46 2.43 7.55 3.98
N LEU A 47 3.60 7.36 4.58
CA LEU A 47 3.80 7.61 6.00
C LEU A 47 4.24 9.04 6.29
N ASP A 48 4.90 9.69 5.33
CA ASP A 48 5.36 11.07 5.47
C ASP A 48 5.61 11.68 4.09
N GLY A 49 5.31 12.96 3.93
CA GLY A 49 5.56 13.71 2.71
C GLY A 49 4.40 13.68 1.72
N GLN A 50 4.74 13.82 0.45
CA GLN A 50 3.80 13.76 -0.68
C GLN A 50 4.37 12.87 -1.77
N LEU A 51 3.50 12.17 -2.47
CA LEU A 51 3.90 11.26 -3.54
C LEU A 51 2.86 11.24 -4.64
N ARG A 52 3.28 11.52 -5.88
CA ARG A 52 2.44 11.31 -7.07
C ARG A 52 2.63 9.89 -7.57
N ASP A 53 1.56 9.31 -8.10
CA ASP A 53 1.62 8.01 -8.75
C ASP A 53 0.86 8.07 -10.07
N GLN A 54 1.52 7.66 -11.17
CA GLN A 54 0.91 7.67 -12.50
C GLN A 54 -0.28 6.72 -12.60
N ALA A 55 -0.35 5.72 -11.73
CA ALA A 55 -1.49 4.80 -11.72
C ALA A 55 -2.82 5.51 -11.44
N LEU A 56 -2.78 6.72 -10.88
CA LEU A 56 -3.98 7.53 -10.62
C LEU A 56 -4.35 8.47 -11.77
N GLY A 57 -3.51 8.55 -12.81
CA GLY A 57 -3.70 9.46 -13.94
C GLY A 57 -2.94 10.77 -13.76
N ASP A 58 -2.77 11.48 -14.90
CA ASP A 58 -1.88 12.64 -14.95
C ASP A 58 -2.39 13.84 -14.13
N ASN A 59 -3.70 13.94 -13.94
CA ASN A 59 -4.33 15.07 -13.25
C ASN A 59 -4.73 14.74 -11.82
N ALA A 60 -4.36 13.57 -11.31
CA ALA A 60 -4.69 13.22 -9.95
C ALA A 60 -3.88 14.03 -8.95
N PRO A 61 -4.47 14.37 -7.78
CA PRO A 61 -3.69 15.00 -6.72
C PRO A 61 -2.64 14.04 -6.18
N PRO A 62 -1.55 14.56 -5.59
CA PRO A 62 -0.59 13.68 -4.92
C PRO A 62 -1.20 13.03 -3.69
N LEU A 63 -0.68 11.87 -3.34
CA LEU A 63 -0.97 11.28 -2.05
C LEU A 63 -0.41 12.18 -0.95
N GLU A 64 -1.19 12.37 0.09
CA GLU A 64 -0.78 13.06 1.31
C GLU A 64 -0.45 12.04 2.41
N THR A 65 0.11 12.51 3.50
CA THR A 65 0.47 11.64 4.63
C THR A 65 -0.74 10.82 5.10
N HIS A 66 -0.55 9.53 5.22
CA HIS A 66 -1.53 8.51 5.60
C HIS A 66 -2.57 8.17 4.54
N ASP A 67 -2.45 8.72 3.33
CA ASP A 67 -3.24 8.26 2.20
C ASP A 67 -2.78 6.88 1.76
N VAL A 68 -3.71 6.13 1.19
CA VAL A 68 -3.51 4.76 0.75
C VAL A 68 -3.79 4.67 -0.74
N LEU A 69 -2.92 3.97 -1.45
CA LEU A 69 -3.15 3.60 -2.85
C LEU A 69 -3.25 2.08 -2.93
N TYR A 70 -4.41 1.59 -3.35
CA TYR A 70 -4.59 0.18 -3.67
C TYR A 70 -4.32 -0.05 -5.15
N ILE A 71 -3.42 -0.97 -5.44
CA ILE A 71 -3.05 -1.38 -6.79
C ILE A 71 -3.47 -2.84 -6.96
N PRO A 72 -4.51 -3.12 -7.76
CA PRO A 72 -4.92 -4.51 -8.00
C PRO A 72 -3.84 -5.27 -8.77
N GLY A 73 -3.90 -6.59 -8.75
CA GLY A 73 -3.02 -7.42 -9.56
C GLY A 73 -3.13 -7.05 -11.03
N ASP A 74 -2.05 -7.22 -11.77
CA ASP A 74 -1.92 -6.87 -13.19
C ASP A 74 -1.99 -5.37 -13.50
N SER A 75 -1.89 -4.54 -12.48
CA SER A 75 -1.78 -3.08 -12.63
C SER A 75 -0.34 -2.62 -12.44
N TRP A 76 -0.11 -1.35 -12.79
CA TRP A 76 1.22 -0.75 -12.72
C TRP A 76 1.44 -0.06 -11.40
N ASN A 77 2.64 -0.22 -10.84
CA ASN A 77 3.12 0.55 -9.68
C ASN A 77 4.08 1.62 -10.22
N CYS A 78 3.64 2.87 -10.20
CA CYS A 78 4.35 3.96 -10.88
C CYS A 78 4.55 5.17 -9.98
N PRO A 79 5.24 5.03 -8.82
CA PRO A 79 5.51 6.20 -7.98
C PRO A 79 6.45 7.17 -8.69
N GLN A 80 6.16 8.46 -8.54
CA GLN A 80 6.99 9.54 -9.06
C GLN A 80 7.69 10.23 -7.90
N TRP A 81 8.95 9.90 -7.72
CA TRP A 81 9.75 10.38 -6.59
C TRP A 81 10.22 11.82 -6.85
N GLN A 82 9.42 12.80 -6.42
CA GLN A 82 9.72 14.22 -6.63
C GLN A 82 10.06 14.96 -5.34
N ALA A 83 9.27 14.74 -4.29
CA ALA A 83 9.47 15.37 -2.99
C ALA A 83 9.87 14.30 -1.97
N PRO A 84 10.66 14.67 -0.93
CA PRO A 84 11.01 13.70 0.11
C PRO A 84 9.78 13.05 0.71
N CYS A 85 9.82 11.72 0.88
CA CYS A 85 8.70 10.97 1.41
C CYS A 85 9.14 9.62 1.97
N LEU A 86 8.27 9.04 2.78
CA LEU A 86 8.43 7.70 3.34
C LEU A 86 7.21 6.87 2.95
N LEU A 87 7.43 5.76 2.26
CA LEU A 87 6.38 4.90 1.73
C LEU A 87 6.49 3.50 2.29
N LEU A 88 5.38 3.00 2.84
CA LEU A 88 5.22 1.60 3.17
C LEU A 88 4.49 0.91 2.03
N SER A 89 5.12 -0.11 1.46
CA SER A 89 4.55 -0.89 0.36
C SER A 89 4.35 -2.34 0.81
N ILE A 90 3.14 -2.84 0.65
CA ILE A 90 2.76 -4.20 1.06
C ILE A 90 2.27 -4.95 -0.17
N LEU A 91 3.00 -5.98 -0.58
CA LEU A 91 2.64 -6.85 -1.69
C LEU A 91 2.03 -8.14 -1.15
N PHE A 92 0.83 -8.46 -1.64
CA PHE A 92 0.12 -9.69 -1.27
C PHE A 92 0.37 -10.75 -2.34
N ALA A 93 1.55 -11.35 -2.32
CA ALA A 93 1.87 -12.45 -3.21
C ALA A 93 1.10 -13.71 -2.82
N LYS A 94 1.11 -14.72 -3.66
CA LYS A 94 0.26 -15.90 -3.50
C LYS A 94 0.43 -16.60 -2.15
N GLN A 95 1.68 -16.80 -1.72
CA GLN A 95 1.99 -17.53 -0.49
C GLN A 95 2.72 -16.68 0.54
N GLN A 96 3.00 -15.45 0.21
CA GLN A 96 3.90 -14.63 0.99
C GLN A 96 3.47 -13.18 0.99
N LEU A 97 3.52 -12.58 2.16
CA LEU A 97 3.39 -11.15 2.34
C LEU A 97 4.78 -10.53 2.22
N GLU A 98 4.94 -9.52 1.40
CA GLU A 98 6.22 -8.82 1.24
C GLU A 98 6.01 -7.34 1.56
N CYS A 99 6.70 -6.87 2.58
CA CYS A 99 6.62 -5.48 3.01
C CYS A 99 7.94 -4.78 2.78
N SER A 100 7.90 -3.57 2.29
CA SER A 100 9.09 -2.73 2.17
C SER A 100 8.80 -1.32 2.64
N LEU A 101 9.77 -0.74 3.32
CA LEU A 101 9.75 0.65 3.74
C LEU A 101 10.79 1.38 2.92
N GLN A 102 10.35 2.36 2.13
CA GLN A 102 11.18 3.07 1.18
C GLN A 102 11.20 4.56 1.49
N ARG A 103 12.38 5.15 1.48
CA ARG A 103 12.56 6.58 1.70
C ARG A 103 13.16 7.24 0.47
N TRP A 104 12.52 8.29 0.01
CA TRP A 104 13.08 9.21 -0.97
C TRP A 104 13.53 10.47 -0.23
N ASN A 105 14.82 10.79 -0.33
CA ASN A 105 15.39 11.95 0.38
C ASN A 105 15.51 13.20 -0.49
N GLY A 106 14.99 13.15 -1.71
CA GLY A 106 15.12 14.20 -2.70
C GLY A 106 16.21 13.90 -3.76
N LYS A 107 17.00 12.86 -3.57
CA LYS A 107 18.08 12.47 -4.50
C LYS A 107 18.08 10.99 -4.83
N THR A 108 17.93 10.13 -3.82
CA THR A 108 18.03 8.68 -4.00
C THR A 108 16.92 7.98 -3.21
N ILE A 109 16.57 6.79 -3.67
CA ILE A 109 15.66 5.90 -2.95
C ILE A 109 16.51 4.96 -2.11
N ALA A 110 16.17 4.86 -0.83
CA ALA A 110 16.75 3.88 0.08
C ALA A 110 15.65 2.93 0.58
N VAL A 111 15.94 1.63 0.57
CA VAL A 111 15.09 0.65 1.23
C VAL A 111 15.52 0.62 2.70
N VAL A 112 14.67 1.15 3.58
CA VAL A 112 14.94 1.24 5.01
C VAL A 112 14.81 -0.13 5.66
N GLU A 113 13.79 -0.90 5.24
CA GLU A 113 13.53 -2.23 5.79
C GLU A 113 12.74 -3.07 4.79
N LYS A 114 12.97 -4.37 4.80
CA LYS A 114 12.16 -5.36 4.10
C LYS A 114 11.80 -6.48 5.06
N LEU A 115 10.54 -6.90 5.04
CA LEU A 115 10.06 -8.03 5.81
C LEU A 115 9.22 -8.93 4.92
N GLN A 116 9.25 -10.23 5.22
CA GLN A 116 8.44 -11.23 4.54
C GLN A 116 7.76 -12.10 5.59
N ALA A 117 6.55 -12.53 5.30
CA ALA A 117 5.82 -13.45 6.15
C ALA A 117 5.02 -14.44 5.31
N LEU A 118 4.93 -15.68 5.74
CA LEU A 118 4.06 -16.66 5.09
C LEU A 118 2.61 -16.28 5.31
N ARG A 119 1.82 -16.38 4.25
CA ARG A 119 0.37 -16.13 4.32
C ARG A 119 -0.32 -17.41 4.77
N ARG A 120 -0.52 -17.51 6.07
CA ARG A 120 -1.26 -18.62 6.67
C ARG A 120 -2.76 -18.32 6.57
N GLY A 121 -3.55 -19.30 6.17
CA GLY A 121 -4.97 -19.13 6.01
C GLY A 121 -5.27 -17.99 5.02
N PRO A 122 -4.83 -18.10 3.75
CA PRO A 122 -4.89 -16.98 2.81
C PRO A 122 -6.30 -16.47 2.52
N ARG A 123 -7.34 -17.19 2.93
CA ARG A 123 -8.73 -16.83 2.67
C ARG A 123 -9.10 -15.47 3.22
N VAL A 124 -8.70 -15.14 4.47
CA VAL A 124 -9.03 -13.85 5.08
C VAL A 124 -8.47 -12.71 4.26
N GLY A 125 -7.17 -12.76 3.96
CA GLY A 125 -6.52 -11.76 3.13
C GLY A 125 -7.14 -11.68 1.74
N SER A 126 -7.44 -12.82 1.13
CA SER A 126 -8.03 -12.86 -0.20
C SER A 126 -9.44 -12.27 -0.24
N PHE A 127 -10.26 -12.53 0.78
CA PHE A 127 -11.59 -11.92 0.89
C PHE A 127 -11.52 -10.41 1.04
N LEU A 128 -10.60 -9.91 1.85
CA LEU A 128 -10.41 -8.48 2.05
C LEU A 128 -9.93 -7.80 0.77
N LEU A 129 -8.99 -8.42 0.05
CA LEU A 129 -8.49 -7.90 -1.22
C LEU A 129 -9.60 -7.90 -2.28
N GLN A 130 -10.43 -8.94 -2.30
CA GLN A 130 -11.57 -8.98 -3.21
C GLN A 130 -12.59 -7.88 -2.88
N ALA A 131 -12.80 -7.62 -1.60
CA ALA A 131 -13.68 -6.51 -1.18
C ALA A 131 -13.14 -5.17 -1.68
N LEU A 132 -11.82 -4.95 -1.63
CA LEU A 132 -11.22 -3.74 -2.22
C LEU A 132 -11.41 -3.69 -3.73
N ASN A 133 -11.27 -4.82 -4.42
CA ASN A 133 -11.51 -4.88 -5.86
C ASN A 133 -12.95 -4.50 -6.22
N GLU A 134 -13.91 -4.87 -5.39
CA GLU A 134 -15.30 -4.50 -5.60
C GLU A 134 -15.55 -3.02 -5.30
N ILE A 135 -15.01 -2.52 -4.17
CA ILE A 135 -15.25 -1.15 -3.75
C ILE A 135 -14.58 -0.13 -4.69
N ARG A 136 -13.54 -0.52 -5.44
CA ARG A 136 -12.90 0.40 -6.38
C ARG A 136 -13.85 0.87 -7.48
N MET A 137 -14.93 0.15 -7.72
CA MET A 137 -16.00 0.58 -8.64
C MET A 137 -16.88 1.66 -8.02
N GLN A 138 -16.74 1.88 -6.72
CA GLN A 138 -17.47 2.86 -5.94
C GLN A 138 -16.48 3.69 -5.10
N PRO A 139 -15.55 4.42 -5.73
CA PRO A 139 -14.44 5.04 -5.00
C PRO A 139 -14.87 6.14 -4.03
N GLN A 140 -16.10 6.60 -4.10
CA GLN A 140 -16.65 7.56 -3.15
C GLN A 140 -16.97 6.93 -1.78
N GLU A 141 -17.03 5.60 -1.69
CA GLU A 141 -17.33 4.91 -0.43
C GLU A 141 -16.08 4.78 0.43
N GLN A 142 -15.55 5.91 0.87
CA GLN A 142 -14.27 6.00 1.54
C GLN A 142 -14.27 5.39 2.93
N GLN A 143 -15.37 5.49 3.67
CA GLN A 143 -15.45 4.90 5.01
C GLN A 143 -15.33 3.38 4.94
N THR A 144 -16.04 2.75 4.02
CA THR A 144 -15.95 1.31 3.79
C THR A 144 -14.55 0.92 3.33
N ALA A 145 -13.99 1.66 2.38
CA ALA A 145 -12.64 1.39 1.88
C ALA A 145 -11.60 1.45 3.00
N ARG A 146 -11.65 2.47 3.85
CA ARG A 146 -10.74 2.58 4.99
C ARG A 146 -10.89 1.42 5.96
N SER A 147 -12.13 1.01 6.23
CA SER A 147 -12.39 -0.13 7.14
C SER A 147 -11.77 -1.43 6.61
N ILE A 148 -11.87 -1.66 5.30
CA ILE A 148 -11.26 -2.83 4.67
C ILE A 148 -9.74 -2.75 4.76
N VAL A 149 -9.15 -1.59 4.50
CA VAL A 149 -7.70 -1.38 4.61
C VAL A 149 -7.23 -1.63 6.04
N ILE A 150 -7.95 -1.12 7.04
CA ILE A 150 -7.63 -1.36 8.44
C ILE A 150 -7.66 -2.84 8.77
N SER A 151 -8.65 -3.57 8.27
CA SER A 151 -8.73 -5.02 8.46
C SER A 151 -7.55 -5.75 7.80
N LEU A 152 -7.14 -5.31 6.59
CA LEU A 152 -5.95 -5.85 5.94
C LEU A 152 -4.68 -5.55 6.74
N LEU A 153 -4.54 -4.35 7.27
CA LEU A 153 -3.39 -3.99 8.10
C LEU A 153 -3.36 -4.82 9.39
N SER A 154 -4.51 -5.07 10.00
CA SER A 154 -4.61 -5.95 11.16
C SER A 154 -4.15 -7.37 10.81
N HIS A 155 -4.58 -7.87 9.66
CA HIS A 155 -4.16 -9.18 9.18
C HIS A 155 -2.64 -9.23 8.92
N CYS A 156 -2.09 -8.19 8.31
CA CYS A 156 -0.64 -8.08 8.12
C CYS A 156 0.11 -8.06 9.45
N HIS A 157 -0.40 -7.32 10.41
CA HIS A 157 0.19 -7.25 11.75
C HIS A 157 0.27 -8.63 12.39
N ASP A 158 -0.81 -9.40 12.29
CA ASP A 158 -0.86 -10.76 12.83
C ASP A 158 0.13 -11.68 12.11
N LEU A 159 0.19 -11.62 10.79
CA LEU A 159 1.12 -12.43 10.01
C LEU A 159 2.57 -12.11 10.33
N LEU A 160 2.92 -10.84 10.41
CA LEU A 160 4.29 -10.41 10.71
C LEU A 160 4.67 -10.75 12.15
N GLY A 161 3.75 -10.62 13.09
CA GLY A 161 3.99 -10.96 14.49
C GLY A 161 4.24 -12.45 14.71
N SER A 162 3.59 -13.31 13.93
CA SER A 162 3.75 -14.76 14.06
C SER A 162 5.07 -15.28 13.51
N GLN A 163 5.84 -14.44 12.80
CA GLN A 163 7.15 -14.81 12.25
C GLN A 163 8.30 -14.46 13.20
N ALA A 164 7.99 -13.79 14.30
CA ALA A 164 9.00 -13.37 15.28
C ALA A 164 9.54 -14.55 16.07
#